data_b2c0843d2173c45b2aeef8f2c60bb78c
#
_entry.id   b2c0843d2173c45b2aeef8f2c60bb78c
#
_cell.length_a   1.000
_cell.length_b   1.000
_cell.length_c   1.000
_cell.angle_alpha   90.00
_cell.angle_beta   90.00
_cell.angle_gamma   90.00
#
_symmetry.space_group_name_H-M   'P 1'
#
loop_
_entity.id
_entity.type
_entity.pdbx_description
1 polymer ?
#
loop_
_entity_poly.entity_id
_entity_poly.type
_entity_poly.pdbx_seq_one_letter_code
_entity_poly.pdbx_strand_id
1 'polypeptide(L)'
;MNTPIVSIIVPVYNAAKPLDGDKTVLHRCIDSILNQEYRDYELIVVDDGSKDESGKILDEYAAKDSRIKVIHKENSGVSNTRNLAIQNARGKYIQFLDADDWITTDATKSLVRTMEESKADLVIADFYRVVGENTSHKGRIDSDKVLTRDEFADYMIQNPADYYYGVLWNKLYKKSIIDTYHLQMDASLSWSEDFIFNLEYLLHVKHVAPLQLPIYYYVKTEGSLVSQSRFDIRNIVDMKLSVIKYYDNFYKSIYDEKEYARKRPEILSFLVGFATDDSAISFSTKKLGEEIVPVAKLSDHKQDAILHNYYTTKLLERLLQRISTETGLSPNELIVIHYLYCFPHSNVTKDMSLFTDINQFLLVPLLEKLVFNEYVTREKSSDFETYYSLSQKAESITKQLNQLTQDFNSIRFADIDSSTQELLQTTEETIYENIRKKLL
;
A
#
# COMPACT_ATOMS: atom_id res chain seq x y z
N MET A 1 -16.72 30.58 -21.63
CA MET A 1 -15.99 30.24 -20.39
C MET A 1 -14.75 29.48 -20.82
N ASN A 2 -13.59 29.82 -20.30
CA ASN A 2 -12.37 29.05 -20.60
C ASN A 2 -12.51 27.63 -20.05
N THR A 3 -12.00 26.64 -20.78
CA THR A 3 -11.94 25.25 -20.30
C THR A 3 -10.93 25.19 -19.17
N PRO A 4 -11.28 24.69 -17.98
CA PRO A 4 -10.35 24.59 -16.86
C PRO A 4 -9.23 23.60 -17.16
N ILE A 5 -8.08 23.78 -16.50
CA ILE A 5 -6.96 22.86 -16.66
C ILE A 5 -7.20 21.56 -15.85
N VAL A 6 -7.78 21.66 -14.66
CA VAL A 6 -8.03 20.51 -13.79
C VAL A 6 -9.51 20.37 -13.47
N SER A 7 -10.06 19.18 -13.57
CA SER A 7 -11.31 18.83 -12.92
C SER A 7 -10.99 18.05 -11.64
N ILE A 8 -11.28 18.63 -10.48
CA ILE A 8 -11.19 17.97 -9.19
C ILE A 8 -12.52 17.28 -8.94
N ILE A 9 -12.49 15.98 -8.64
CA ILE A 9 -13.67 15.13 -8.49
C ILE A 9 -13.77 14.66 -7.04
N VAL A 10 -14.93 14.90 -6.41
CA VAL A 10 -15.22 14.48 -5.03
C VAL A 10 -16.54 13.71 -5.01
N PRO A 11 -16.52 12.37 -4.84
CA PRO A 11 -17.73 11.62 -4.54
C PRO A 11 -18.13 11.83 -3.09
N VAL A 12 -19.41 12.05 -2.82
CA VAL A 12 -19.93 12.32 -1.47
C VAL A 12 -21.09 11.38 -1.14
N TYR A 13 -21.01 10.74 0.02
CA TYR A 13 -22.13 10.00 0.61
C TYR A 13 -22.04 10.05 2.13
N ASN A 14 -23.03 10.72 2.79
CA ASN A 14 -23.09 10.86 4.25
C ASN A 14 -21.76 11.34 4.89
N ALA A 15 -21.22 12.45 4.35
CA ALA A 15 -19.94 13.01 4.77
C ALA A 15 -20.07 14.21 5.75
N ALA A 16 -21.29 14.53 6.22
CA ALA A 16 -21.51 15.60 7.19
C ALA A 16 -21.19 15.16 8.63
N LYS A 17 -20.15 14.33 8.82
CA LYS A 17 -19.70 13.90 10.15
C LYS A 17 -19.08 15.09 10.90
N PRO A 18 -19.45 15.30 12.18
CA PRO A 18 -18.89 16.38 12.98
C PRO A 18 -17.35 16.32 13.05
N LEU A 19 -16.72 17.47 12.99
CA LEU A 19 -15.28 17.65 13.20
C LEU A 19 -15.13 18.52 14.46
N ASP A 20 -14.87 19.81 14.33
CA ASP A 20 -14.73 20.74 15.43
C ASP A 20 -15.72 21.91 15.26
N GLY A 21 -16.44 22.25 16.34
CA GLY A 21 -17.47 23.29 16.33
C GLY A 21 -18.60 22.93 15.35
N ASP A 22 -18.96 23.90 14.50
CA ASP A 22 -20.01 23.72 13.47
C ASP A 22 -19.50 23.13 12.16
N LYS A 23 -18.20 22.75 12.09
CA LYS A 23 -17.60 22.20 10.88
C LYS A 23 -17.71 20.68 10.84
N THR A 24 -17.82 20.14 9.63
CA THR A 24 -17.80 18.71 9.33
C THR A 24 -16.57 18.31 8.54
N VAL A 25 -16.30 17.01 8.42
CA VAL A 25 -15.21 16.53 7.56
C VAL A 25 -15.37 16.97 6.11
N LEU A 26 -16.62 17.08 5.62
CA LEU A 26 -16.91 17.60 4.28
C LEU A 26 -16.50 19.07 4.12
N HIS A 27 -16.71 19.91 5.15
CA HIS A 27 -16.22 21.29 5.12
C HIS A 27 -14.70 21.35 4.99
N ARG A 28 -13.96 20.52 5.76
CA ARG A 28 -12.50 20.46 5.67
C ARG A 28 -12.04 20.05 4.28
N CYS A 29 -12.68 19.06 3.68
CA CYS A 29 -12.39 18.59 2.32
C CYS A 29 -12.57 19.73 1.31
N ILE A 30 -13.75 20.35 1.24
CA ILE A 30 -14.07 21.40 0.28
C ILE A 30 -13.21 22.66 0.53
N ASP A 31 -13.05 23.08 1.79
CA ASP A 31 -12.20 24.21 2.15
C ASP A 31 -10.74 23.99 1.67
N SER A 32 -10.21 22.77 1.75
CA SER A 32 -8.84 22.46 1.28
C SER A 32 -8.69 22.64 -0.23
N ILE A 33 -9.76 22.36 -1.00
CA ILE A 33 -9.78 22.59 -2.46
C ILE A 33 -9.90 24.09 -2.77
N LEU A 34 -10.79 24.79 -2.07
CA LEU A 34 -10.99 26.22 -2.32
C LEU A 34 -9.77 27.06 -1.92
N ASN A 35 -8.96 26.57 -1.00
CA ASN A 35 -7.70 27.20 -0.58
C ASN A 35 -6.48 26.81 -1.43
N GLN A 36 -6.64 26.05 -2.53
CA GLN A 36 -5.54 25.74 -3.41
C GLN A 36 -4.90 27.00 -4.00
N GLU A 37 -3.57 27.05 -4.08
CA GLU A 37 -2.81 28.10 -4.78
C GLU A 37 -3.12 28.11 -6.28
N TYR A 38 -3.34 26.95 -6.86
CA TYR A 38 -3.72 26.81 -8.26
C TYR A 38 -5.20 27.16 -8.44
N ARG A 39 -5.53 28.06 -9.36
CA ARG A 39 -6.88 28.62 -9.49
C ARG A 39 -7.64 28.14 -10.73
N ASP A 40 -6.94 27.58 -11.73
CA ASP A 40 -7.55 27.16 -13.00
C ASP A 40 -8.08 25.72 -12.90
N TYR A 41 -9.10 25.54 -12.07
CA TYR A 41 -9.78 24.27 -11.89
C TYR A 41 -11.30 24.45 -11.82
N GLU A 42 -12.03 23.37 -12.10
CA GLU A 42 -13.42 23.17 -11.66
C GLU A 42 -13.47 22.10 -10.59
N LEU A 43 -14.41 22.21 -9.68
CA LEU A 43 -14.71 21.22 -8.67
C LEU A 43 -16.05 20.56 -8.99
N ILE A 44 -16.04 19.26 -9.26
CA ILE A 44 -17.24 18.47 -9.52
C ILE A 44 -17.49 17.59 -8.30
N VAL A 45 -18.56 17.91 -7.58
CA VAL A 45 -18.98 17.15 -6.41
C VAL A 45 -20.24 16.39 -6.76
N VAL A 46 -20.24 15.07 -6.58
CA VAL A 46 -21.41 14.24 -6.84
C VAL A 46 -21.89 13.64 -5.53
N ASP A 47 -23.05 14.08 -5.10
CA ASP A 47 -23.75 13.54 -3.93
C ASP A 47 -24.54 12.29 -4.33
N ASP A 48 -24.10 11.15 -3.80
CA ASP A 48 -24.64 9.83 -4.07
C ASP A 48 -25.87 9.50 -3.19
N GLY A 49 -26.81 10.47 -3.09
CA GLY A 49 -28.04 10.31 -2.36
C GLY A 49 -27.84 10.32 -0.84
N SER A 50 -27.04 11.24 -0.34
CA SER A 50 -26.81 11.43 1.10
C SER A 50 -28.13 11.69 1.84
N LYS A 51 -28.22 11.16 3.06
CA LYS A 51 -29.39 11.31 3.95
C LYS A 51 -29.12 12.25 5.13
N ASP A 52 -27.88 12.71 5.24
CA ASP A 52 -27.43 13.71 6.22
C ASP A 52 -27.38 15.12 5.58
N GLU A 53 -26.79 16.08 6.27
CA GLU A 53 -26.71 17.48 5.79
C GLU A 53 -25.73 17.68 4.61
N SER A 54 -25.09 16.61 4.08
CA SER A 54 -24.06 16.71 3.02
C SER A 54 -24.58 17.46 1.81
N GLY A 55 -25.76 17.09 1.29
CA GLY A 55 -26.33 17.75 0.11
C GLY A 55 -26.54 19.25 0.30
N LYS A 56 -27.07 19.67 1.45
CA LYS A 56 -27.27 21.07 1.80
C LYS A 56 -25.95 21.85 1.91
N ILE A 57 -24.94 21.25 2.55
CA ILE A 57 -23.60 21.85 2.65
C ILE A 57 -23.04 22.11 1.25
N LEU A 58 -23.17 21.15 0.34
CA LEU A 58 -22.68 21.28 -1.04
C LEU A 58 -23.38 22.40 -1.80
N ASP A 59 -24.71 22.53 -1.67
CA ASP A 59 -25.49 23.61 -2.29
C ASP A 59 -25.04 24.98 -1.77
N GLU A 60 -24.76 25.10 -0.46
CA GLU A 60 -24.27 26.33 0.12
C GLU A 60 -22.87 26.73 -0.43
N TYR A 61 -22.00 25.78 -0.71
CA TYR A 61 -20.71 26.04 -1.36
C TYR A 61 -20.87 26.42 -2.83
N ALA A 62 -21.72 25.71 -3.57
CA ALA A 62 -22.00 26.03 -4.99
C ALA A 62 -22.60 27.41 -5.20
N ALA A 63 -23.42 27.86 -4.24
CA ALA A 63 -24.01 29.23 -4.28
C ALA A 63 -22.92 30.32 -4.07
N LYS A 64 -21.77 30.01 -3.46
CA LYS A 64 -20.70 30.95 -3.14
C LYS A 64 -19.57 30.96 -4.14
N ASP A 65 -19.30 29.83 -4.84
CA ASP A 65 -18.18 29.71 -5.79
C ASP A 65 -18.65 29.03 -7.09
N SER A 66 -18.62 29.78 -8.18
CA SER A 66 -19.06 29.34 -9.51
C SER A 66 -18.18 28.24 -10.13
N ARG A 67 -17.03 27.92 -9.56
CA ARG A 67 -16.20 26.79 -9.98
C ARG A 67 -16.75 25.46 -9.50
N ILE A 68 -17.66 25.45 -8.53
CA ILE A 68 -18.24 24.27 -7.94
C ILE A 68 -19.48 23.86 -8.73
N LYS A 69 -19.48 22.63 -9.22
CA LYS A 69 -20.63 21.97 -9.83
C LYS A 69 -21.09 20.84 -8.94
N VAL A 70 -22.25 20.94 -8.35
CA VAL A 70 -22.87 19.89 -7.56
C VAL A 70 -23.82 19.09 -8.44
N ILE A 71 -23.80 17.77 -8.30
CA ILE A 71 -24.73 16.85 -8.96
C ILE A 71 -25.29 15.93 -7.88
N HIS A 72 -26.62 16.01 -7.65
CA HIS A 72 -27.32 15.09 -6.78
C HIS A 72 -27.89 13.93 -7.58
N LYS A 73 -27.74 12.70 -7.07
CA LYS A 73 -28.31 11.51 -7.71
C LYS A 73 -28.81 10.50 -6.66
N GLU A 74 -29.61 9.55 -7.08
CA GLU A 74 -29.93 8.41 -6.23
C GLU A 74 -28.66 7.57 -5.97
N ASN A 75 -28.57 6.97 -4.77
CA ASN A 75 -27.43 6.16 -4.38
C ASN A 75 -27.24 4.97 -5.33
N SER A 76 -26.06 4.89 -5.92
CA SER A 76 -25.68 3.79 -6.81
C SER A 76 -24.19 3.38 -6.68
N GLY A 77 -23.55 3.82 -5.60
CA GLY A 77 -22.18 3.47 -5.25
C GLY A 77 -21.12 4.38 -5.84
N VAL A 78 -19.94 4.32 -5.24
CA VAL A 78 -18.80 5.22 -5.50
C VAL A 78 -18.30 5.14 -6.95
N SER A 79 -18.25 3.94 -7.57
CA SER A 79 -17.84 3.76 -8.96
C SER A 79 -18.73 4.53 -9.93
N ASN A 80 -20.07 4.38 -9.83
CA ASN A 80 -21.02 5.13 -10.65
C ASN A 80 -20.93 6.63 -10.40
N THR A 81 -20.69 7.03 -9.16
CA THR A 81 -20.54 8.42 -8.75
C THR A 81 -19.31 9.06 -9.36
N ARG A 82 -18.16 8.39 -9.32
CA ARG A 82 -16.94 8.85 -9.98
C ARG A 82 -17.06 8.83 -11.50
N ASN A 83 -17.67 7.80 -12.09
CA ASN A 83 -17.92 7.75 -13.54
C ASN A 83 -18.78 8.92 -14.02
N LEU A 84 -19.85 9.25 -13.30
CA LEU A 84 -20.69 10.41 -13.62
C LEU A 84 -19.90 11.73 -13.52
N ALA A 85 -19.03 11.87 -12.53
CA ALA A 85 -18.17 13.04 -12.41
C ALA A 85 -17.18 13.15 -13.58
N ILE A 86 -16.51 12.04 -13.97
CA ILE A 86 -15.60 11.99 -15.14
C ILE A 86 -16.31 12.43 -16.42
N GLN A 87 -17.53 11.95 -16.66
CA GLN A 87 -18.34 12.31 -17.84
C GLN A 87 -18.68 13.82 -17.86
N ASN A 88 -18.79 14.46 -16.71
CA ASN A 88 -19.08 15.86 -16.56
C ASN A 88 -17.83 16.77 -16.51
N ALA A 89 -16.64 16.17 -16.45
CA ALA A 89 -15.37 16.86 -16.36
C ALA A 89 -14.97 17.47 -17.70
N ARG A 90 -14.50 18.73 -17.67
CA ARG A 90 -14.02 19.48 -18.86
C ARG A 90 -12.54 19.74 -18.81
N GLY A 91 -11.89 19.51 -17.67
CA GLY A 91 -10.46 19.75 -17.47
C GLY A 91 -9.60 18.87 -18.34
N LYS A 92 -8.39 19.36 -18.66
CA LYS A 92 -7.34 18.59 -19.33
C LYS A 92 -6.87 17.43 -18.46
N TYR A 93 -6.91 17.62 -17.13
CA TYR A 93 -6.49 16.66 -16.12
C TYR A 93 -7.61 16.35 -15.14
N ILE A 94 -7.58 15.13 -14.59
CA ILE A 94 -8.47 14.68 -13.51
C ILE A 94 -7.65 14.49 -12.23
N GLN A 95 -8.13 15.06 -11.13
CA GLN A 95 -7.66 14.83 -9.78
C GLN A 95 -8.82 14.30 -8.92
N PHE A 96 -8.63 13.21 -8.20
CA PHE A 96 -9.63 12.68 -7.28
C PHE A 96 -9.33 13.08 -5.84
N LEU A 97 -10.38 13.25 -5.05
CA LEU A 97 -10.29 13.50 -3.61
C LEU A 97 -11.49 12.85 -2.93
N ASP A 98 -11.27 12.13 -1.83
CA ASP A 98 -12.33 11.54 -1.03
C ASP A 98 -12.88 12.57 -0.02
N ALA A 99 -14.20 12.50 0.28
CA ALA A 99 -14.92 13.54 1.01
C ALA A 99 -14.54 13.67 2.50
N ASP A 100 -13.84 12.68 3.05
CA ASP A 100 -13.38 12.67 4.45
C ASP A 100 -11.89 13.05 4.60
N ASP A 101 -11.19 13.30 3.49
CA ASP A 101 -9.79 13.65 3.42
C ASP A 101 -9.57 15.13 3.07
N TRP A 102 -8.31 15.57 2.97
CA TRP A 102 -7.93 16.92 2.51
C TRP A 102 -6.56 16.96 1.87
N ILE A 103 -6.26 18.05 1.16
CA ILE A 103 -4.99 18.23 0.43
C ILE A 103 -4.21 19.45 0.93
N THR A 104 -2.89 19.44 0.71
CA THR A 104 -2.03 20.62 0.98
C THR A 104 -2.41 21.76 0.04
N THR A 105 -2.11 23.01 0.43
CA THR A 105 -2.49 24.21 -0.35
C THR A 105 -1.81 24.29 -1.71
N ASP A 106 -0.69 23.62 -1.89
CA ASP A 106 0.12 23.57 -3.12
C ASP A 106 -0.08 22.28 -3.94
N ALA A 107 -0.96 21.37 -3.49
CA ALA A 107 -1.15 20.04 -4.07
C ALA A 107 -1.43 20.08 -5.58
N THR A 108 -2.51 20.76 -5.99
CA THR A 108 -2.91 20.84 -7.41
C THR A 108 -1.85 21.55 -8.25
N LYS A 109 -1.23 22.60 -7.72
CA LYS A 109 -0.14 23.33 -8.39
C LYS A 109 1.08 22.43 -8.66
N SER A 110 1.48 21.67 -7.65
CA SER A 110 2.63 20.75 -7.74
C SER A 110 2.37 19.61 -8.72
N LEU A 111 1.18 19.03 -8.68
CA LEU A 111 0.76 17.99 -9.63
C LEU A 111 0.75 18.51 -11.08
N VAL A 112 0.11 19.66 -11.33
CA VAL A 112 0.04 20.26 -12.68
C VAL A 112 1.43 20.63 -13.18
N ARG A 113 2.24 21.28 -12.35
CA ARG A 113 3.63 21.64 -12.73
C ARG A 113 4.42 20.39 -13.13
N THR A 114 4.40 19.35 -12.30
CA THR A 114 5.10 18.10 -12.60
C THR A 114 4.60 17.47 -13.90
N MET A 115 3.29 17.45 -14.13
CA MET A 115 2.70 16.92 -15.36
C MET A 115 3.12 17.67 -16.60
N GLU A 116 3.13 19.01 -16.54
CA GLU A 116 3.47 19.87 -17.70
C GLU A 116 4.99 19.87 -18.00
N GLU A 117 5.83 19.90 -16.96
CA GLU A 117 7.30 19.88 -17.10
C GLU A 117 7.79 18.52 -17.59
N SER A 118 7.26 17.42 -17.04
CA SER A 118 7.67 16.07 -17.41
C SER A 118 7.05 15.57 -18.73
N LYS A 119 5.94 16.18 -19.16
CA LYS A 119 5.08 15.69 -20.25
C LYS A 119 4.61 14.25 -20.04
N ALA A 120 4.58 13.79 -18.79
CA ALA A 120 4.12 12.47 -18.42
C ALA A 120 2.62 12.27 -18.71
N ASP A 121 2.15 11.03 -18.67
CA ASP A 121 0.76 10.68 -18.85
C ASP A 121 0.05 10.51 -17.52
N LEU A 122 0.82 10.27 -16.45
CA LEU A 122 0.38 10.13 -15.07
C LEU A 122 1.41 10.79 -14.15
N VAL A 123 0.95 11.54 -13.15
CA VAL A 123 1.76 11.91 -11.99
C VAL A 123 1.27 11.11 -10.80
N ILE A 124 2.19 10.59 -10.00
CA ILE A 124 1.90 9.94 -8.72
C ILE A 124 2.69 10.62 -7.62
N ALA A 125 2.00 11.02 -6.56
CA ALA A 125 2.59 11.78 -5.46
C ALA A 125 2.63 10.98 -4.16
N ASP A 126 3.48 11.42 -3.25
CA ASP A 126 3.47 10.96 -1.87
C ASP A 126 2.26 11.51 -1.11
N PHE A 127 2.01 10.97 0.07
CA PHE A 127 0.90 11.42 0.90
C PHE A 127 1.20 11.30 2.40
N TYR A 128 0.39 11.97 3.19
CA TYR A 128 0.34 11.81 4.65
C TYR A 128 -0.77 10.85 5.04
N ARG A 129 -0.47 9.93 5.96
CA ARG A 129 -1.48 9.17 6.67
C ARG A 129 -1.74 9.83 8.01
N VAL A 130 -3.03 10.00 8.34
CA VAL A 130 -3.48 10.59 9.60
C VAL A 130 -4.22 9.55 10.43
N VAL A 131 -3.77 9.35 11.67
CA VAL A 131 -4.42 8.48 12.66
C VAL A 131 -4.52 9.24 13.97
N GLY A 132 -5.71 9.70 14.32
CA GLY A 132 -5.91 10.64 15.44
C GLY A 132 -5.12 11.93 15.21
N GLU A 133 -4.22 12.28 16.12
CA GLU A 133 -3.35 13.47 16.03
C GLU A 133 -2.02 13.21 15.31
N ASN A 134 -1.73 11.95 14.97
CA ASN A 134 -0.45 11.58 14.36
C ASN A 134 -0.52 11.60 12.84
N THR A 135 0.54 12.12 12.23
CA THR A 135 0.69 12.19 10.77
C THR A 135 2.00 11.53 10.38
N SER A 136 1.95 10.60 9.42
CA SER A 136 3.12 9.93 8.87
C SER A 136 3.22 10.12 7.36
N HIS A 137 4.44 10.32 6.84
CA HIS A 137 4.72 10.43 5.41
C HIS A 137 4.74 9.04 4.76
N LYS A 138 4.17 8.92 3.58
CA LYS A 138 4.17 7.72 2.75
C LYS A 138 4.62 8.03 1.34
N GLY A 139 5.74 7.44 0.94
CA GLY A 139 6.26 7.41 -0.43
C GLY A 139 6.79 6.04 -0.77
N ARG A 140 6.87 5.69 -2.05
CA ARG A 140 7.32 4.36 -2.51
C ARG A 140 8.28 4.41 -3.67
N ILE A 141 8.35 5.51 -4.39
CA ILE A 141 9.22 5.65 -5.56
C ILE A 141 10.34 6.60 -5.19
N ASP A 142 11.52 6.04 -5.01
CA ASP A 142 12.74 6.82 -4.75
C ASP A 142 13.43 7.13 -6.09
N SER A 143 12.78 7.99 -6.89
CA SER A 143 13.30 8.47 -8.15
C SER A 143 12.72 9.84 -8.47
N ASP A 144 13.55 10.76 -8.89
CA ASP A 144 13.20 12.10 -9.41
C ASP A 144 13.03 12.10 -10.94
N LYS A 145 13.25 10.94 -11.57
CA LYS A 145 13.18 10.80 -13.04
C LYS A 145 11.79 10.42 -13.48
N VAL A 146 11.44 10.85 -14.68
CA VAL A 146 10.26 10.34 -15.39
C VAL A 146 10.51 8.86 -15.74
N LEU A 147 9.64 8.01 -15.28
CA LEU A 147 9.69 6.56 -15.49
C LEU A 147 8.93 6.19 -16.76
N THR A 148 9.42 5.23 -17.49
CA THR A 148 8.59 4.49 -18.45
C THR A 148 7.52 3.70 -17.70
N ARG A 149 6.45 3.29 -18.41
CA ARG A 149 5.42 2.40 -17.84
C ARG A 149 6.03 1.12 -17.25
N ASP A 150 7.00 0.54 -17.95
CA ASP A 150 7.61 -0.73 -17.58
C ASP A 150 8.48 -0.59 -16.32
N GLU A 151 9.27 0.50 -16.20
CA GLU A 151 9.99 0.86 -14.98
C GLU A 151 9.04 1.10 -13.80
N PHE A 152 7.90 1.77 -14.03
CA PHE A 152 6.88 1.96 -13.01
C PHE A 152 6.24 0.63 -12.58
N ALA A 153 5.98 -0.27 -13.53
CA ALA A 153 5.48 -1.61 -13.28
C ALA A 153 6.46 -2.45 -12.44
N ASP A 154 7.77 -2.24 -12.62
CA ASP A 154 8.81 -2.88 -11.80
C ASP A 154 8.78 -2.40 -10.34
N TYR A 155 8.53 -1.11 -10.10
CA TYR A 155 8.27 -0.62 -8.74
C TYR A 155 7.02 -1.24 -8.13
N MET A 156 5.96 -1.41 -8.91
CA MET A 156 4.72 -2.08 -8.45
C MET A 156 4.94 -3.55 -8.09
N ILE A 157 5.75 -4.30 -8.85
CA ILE A 157 6.09 -5.70 -8.56
C ILE A 157 6.83 -5.84 -7.23
N GLN A 158 7.75 -4.92 -6.90
CA GLN A 158 8.51 -4.97 -5.66
C GLN A 158 7.64 -4.83 -4.42
N ASN A 159 6.53 -4.10 -4.53
CA ASN A 159 5.56 -3.87 -3.46
C ASN A 159 4.14 -4.08 -4.00
N PRO A 160 3.79 -5.30 -4.38
CA PRO A 160 2.50 -5.59 -4.97
C PRO A 160 1.38 -5.30 -3.97
N ALA A 161 0.25 -4.79 -4.48
CA ALA A 161 -0.88 -4.33 -3.68
C ALA A 161 -0.56 -3.26 -2.61
N ASP A 162 0.55 -2.55 -2.75
CA ASP A 162 0.74 -1.37 -1.90
C ASP A 162 -0.35 -0.34 -2.23
N TYR A 163 -0.98 0.17 -1.19
CA TYR A 163 -2.01 1.19 -1.23
C TYR A 163 -1.59 2.42 -2.03
N TYR A 164 -0.29 2.77 -2.02
CA TYR A 164 0.30 3.87 -2.79
C TYR A 164 0.00 3.77 -4.29
N TYR A 165 0.06 2.57 -4.87
CA TYR A 165 -0.22 2.34 -6.29
C TYR A 165 -1.71 2.19 -6.59
N GLY A 166 -2.48 1.68 -5.63
CA GLY A 166 -3.88 1.31 -5.82
C GLY A 166 -4.87 2.48 -5.77
N VAL A 167 -4.61 3.51 -4.96
CA VAL A 167 -5.56 4.61 -4.74
C VAL A 167 -5.59 5.60 -5.91
N LEU A 168 -6.70 6.33 -6.05
CA LEU A 168 -6.85 7.34 -7.10
C LEU A 168 -6.31 8.72 -6.70
N TRP A 169 -6.48 9.09 -5.45
CA TRP A 169 -6.38 10.46 -4.96
C TRP A 169 -4.93 11.00 -4.83
N ASN A 170 -3.92 10.16 -4.90
CA ASN A 170 -2.52 10.60 -4.95
C ASN A 170 -2.00 10.80 -6.38
N LYS A 171 -2.89 10.88 -7.37
CA LYS A 171 -2.52 10.92 -8.78
C LYS A 171 -3.18 12.07 -9.54
N LEU A 172 -2.52 12.49 -10.63
CA LEU A 172 -3.11 13.36 -11.65
C LEU A 172 -3.13 12.61 -12.98
N TYR A 173 -4.30 12.53 -13.60
CA TYR A 173 -4.55 11.76 -14.81
C TYR A 173 -4.76 12.67 -16.02
N LYS A 174 -4.23 12.30 -17.19
CA LYS A 174 -4.65 12.91 -18.46
C LYS A 174 -6.05 12.46 -18.82
N LYS A 175 -7.00 13.40 -18.88
CA LYS A 175 -8.39 13.09 -19.27
C LYS A 175 -8.48 12.52 -20.67
N SER A 176 -7.65 12.95 -21.62
CA SER A 176 -7.64 12.45 -22.98
C SER A 176 -7.39 10.93 -23.08
N ILE A 177 -6.66 10.32 -22.16
CA ILE A 177 -6.47 8.86 -22.11
C ILE A 177 -7.79 8.21 -21.68
N ILE A 178 -8.41 8.73 -20.61
CA ILE A 178 -9.71 8.22 -20.13
C ILE A 178 -10.76 8.28 -21.23
N ASP A 179 -10.85 9.40 -21.93
CA ASP A 179 -11.83 9.61 -23.01
C ASP A 179 -11.56 8.72 -24.22
N THR A 180 -10.29 8.63 -24.67
CA THR A 180 -9.90 7.88 -25.87
C THR A 180 -10.17 6.39 -25.72
N TYR A 181 -9.89 5.85 -24.55
CA TYR A 181 -10.04 4.42 -24.28
C TYR A 181 -11.32 4.08 -23.51
N HIS A 182 -12.20 5.08 -23.31
CA HIS A 182 -13.49 4.92 -22.62
C HIS A 182 -13.38 4.25 -21.26
N LEU A 183 -12.32 4.62 -20.49
CA LEU A 183 -12.04 4.02 -19.20
C LEU A 183 -13.11 4.39 -18.18
N GLN A 184 -13.62 3.40 -17.47
CA GLN A 184 -14.64 3.54 -16.44
C GLN A 184 -14.33 2.63 -15.26
N MET A 185 -14.75 3.04 -14.08
CA MET A 185 -14.74 2.16 -12.91
C MET A 185 -15.88 1.15 -13.03
N ASP A 186 -15.58 -0.12 -12.76
CA ASP A 186 -16.57 -1.19 -12.81
C ASP A 186 -17.51 -1.09 -11.60
N ALA A 187 -18.76 -0.73 -11.85
CA ALA A 187 -19.79 -0.58 -10.82
C ALA A 187 -20.26 -1.92 -10.24
N SER A 188 -19.94 -3.04 -10.86
CA SER A 188 -20.23 -4.38 -10.33
C SER A 188 -19.26 -4.79 -9.20
N LEU A 189 -18.13 -4.08 -9.11
CA LEU A 189 -17.13 -4.30 -8.06
C LEU A 189 -17.43 -3.40 -6.88
N SER A 190 -17.66 -3.98 -5.73
CA SER A 190 -17.84 -3.23 -4.48
C SER A 190 -16.50 -2.89 -3.80
N TRP A 191 -15.37 -3.30 -4.41
CA TRP A 191 -14.03 -3.20 -3.84
C TRP A 191 -12.94 -3.32 -4.90
N SER A 192 -11.80 -2.62 -4.67
CA SER A 192 -10.65 -2.62 -5.58
C SER A 192 -10.92 -1.99 -6.96
N GLU A 193 -12.05 -1.30 -7.13
CA GLU A 193 -12.39 -0.57 -8.36
C GLU A 193 -11.32 0.46 -8.72
N ASP A 194 -10.73 1.11 -7.70
CA ASP A 194 -9.65 2.08 -7.85
C ASP A 194 -8.38 1.43 -8.43
N PHE A 195 -8.00 0.28 -7.90
CA PHE A 195 -6.82 -0.44 -8.36
C PHE A 195 -7.00 -0.96 -9.79
N ILE A 196 -8.17 -1.51 -10.10
CA ILE A 196 -8.49 -1.99 -11.45
C ILE A 196 -8.50 -0.83 -12.45
N PHE A 197 -9.12 0.30 -12.10
CA PHE A 197 -9.08 1.51 -12.93
C PHE A 197 -7.63 1.98 -13.19
N ASN A 198 -6.79 1.96 -12.17
CA ASN A 198 -5.37 2.30 -12.33
C ASN A 198 -4.64 1.33 -13.28
N LEU A 199 -4.88 0.02 -13.18
CA LEU A 199 -4.27 -0.96 -14.09
C LEU A 199 -4.72 -0.75 -15.54
N GLU A 200 -6.02 -0.53 -15.76
CA GLU A 200 -6.57 -0.24 -17.09
C GLU A 200 -5.99 1.08 -17.64
N TYR A 201 -5.88 2.12 -16.84
CA TYR A 201 -5.27 3.38 -17.25
C TYR A 201 -3.79 3.20 -17.62
N LEU A 202 -3.04 2.43 -16.83
CA LEU A 202 -1.62 2.16 -17.05
C LEU A 202 -1.34 1.38 -18.34
N LEU A 203 -2.27 0.61 -18.87
CA LEU A 203 -2.12 -0.02 -20.20
C LEU A 203 -1.88 1.01 -21.32
N HIS A 204 -2.36 2.24 -21.14
CA HIS A 204 -2.33 3.31 -22.14
C HIS A 204 -1.33 4.43 -21.82
N VAL A 205 -0.57 4.27 -20.74
CA VAL A 205 0.46 5.22 -20.28
C VAL A 205 1.80 4.87 -20.92
N LYS A 206 2.57 5.89 -21.29
CA LYS A 206 3.97 5.75 -21.72
C LYS A 206 4.95 6.18 -20.63
N HIS A 207 4.60 7.26 -19.93
CA HIS A 207 5.48 7.87 -18.93
C HIS A 207 4.70 8.20 -17.64
N VAL A 208 5.32 7.90 -16.51
CA VAL A 208 4.84 8.24 -15.17
C VAL A 208 5.86 9.14 -14.49
N ALA A 209 5.42 10.26 -13.95
CA ALA A 209 6.28 11.15 -13.18
C ALA A 209 6.02 10.98 -11.68
N PRO A 210 6.98 10.48 -10.90
CA PRO A 210 6.91 10.51 -9.45
C PRO A 210 7.03 11.95 -8.93
N LEU A 211 6.22 12.30 -7.94
CA LEU A 211 6.31 13.54 -7.18
C LEU A 211 6.57 13.19 -5.71
N GLN A 212 7.82 13.25 -5.29
CA GLN A 212 8.25 12.96 -3.92
C GLN A 212 7.86 14.10 -2.94
N LEU A 213 6.60 14.52 -3.02
CA LEU A 213 6.00 15.55 -2.18
C LEU A 213 4.67 15.01 -1.64
N PRO A 214 4.48 14.95 -0.33
CA PRO A 214 3.21 14.52 0.25
C PRO A 214 2.17 15.64 0.13
N ILE A 215 1.18 15.41 -0.72
CA ILE A 215 0.17 16.42 -1.09
C ILE A 215 -1.21 16.15 -0.50
N TYR A 216 -1.43 14.99 0.06
CA TYR A 216 -2.74 14.48 0.45
C TYR A 216 -2.70 13.97 1.88
N TYR A 217 -3.75 14.25 2.65
CA TYR A 217 -3.91 13.74 4.01
C TYR A 217 -5.01 12.68 4.03
N TYR A 218 -4.59 11.43 4.05
CA TYR A 218 -5.46 10.27 4.14
C TYR A 218 -5.81 9.99 5.60
N VAL A 219 -7.10 10.06 5.95
CA VAL A 219 -7.60 9.83 7.32
C VAL A 219 -8.12 8.40 7.47
N LYS A 220 -7.54 7.66 8.39
CA LYS A 220 -8.10 6.38 8.79
C LYS A 220 -9.21 6.60 9.82
N THR A 221 -10.46 6.54 9.37
CA THR A 221 -11.64 6.55 10.26
C THR A 221 -12.01 5.14 10.69
N GLU A 222 -12.26 4.94 12.00
CA GLU A 222 -12.94 3.73 12.47
C GLU A 222 -14.36 3.73 11.89
N GLY A 223 -14.74 2.64 11.21
CA GLY A 223 -16.07 2.53 10.57
C GLY A 223 -16.13 2.97 9.11
N SER A 224 -14.99 3.03 8.38
CA SER A 224 -15.01 3.18 6.92
C SER A 224 -15.85 2.08 6.26
N LEU A 225 -16.35 2.32 5.03
CA LEU A 225 -17.14 1.35 4.24
C LEU A 225 -16.51 -0.05 4.22
N VAL A 226 -15.18 -0.09 4.33
CA VAL A 226 -14.34 -1.27 4.47
C VAL A 226 -14.64 -2.10 5.74
N SER A 227 -15.03 -1.46 6.84
CA SER A 227 -15.26 -2.15 8.13
C SER A 227 -16.71 -2.56 8.35
N GLN A 228 -17.66 -2.05 7.58
CA GLN A 228 -19.10 -2.24 7.81
C GLN A 228 -19.75 -3.32 6.93
N SER A 229 -19.12 -3.76 5.86
CA SER A 229 -19.70 -4.73 4.96
C SER A 229 -19.55 -6.16 5.52
N ARG A 230 -20.68 -6.79 5.86
CA ARG A 230 -20.81 -8.25 5.99
C ARG A 230 -20.71 -8.83 4.57
N PHE A 231 -19.48 -9.08 4.10
CA PHE A 231 -19.29 -9.70 2.79
C PHE A 231 -19.64 -11.20 2.84
N ASP A 232 -20.40 -11.63 1.86
CA ASP A 232 -20.51 -13.06 1.53
C ASP A 232 -19.12 -13.55 1.06
N ILE A 233 -18.63 -14.64 1.61
CA ILE A 233 -17.31 -15.24 1.30
C ILE A 233 -17.16 -15.47 -0.20
N ARG A 234 -18.25 -15.80 -0.92
CA ARG A 234 -18.22 -16.00 -2.37
C ARG A 234 -17.88 -14.70 -3.12
N ASN A 235 -18.48 -13.59 -2.72
CA ASN A 235 -18.23 -12.28 -3.32
C ASN A 235 -16.77 -11.82 -3.12
N ILE A 236 -16.18 -12.16 -1.96
CA ILE A 236 -14.76 -11.89 -1.66
C ILE A 236 -13.84 -12.70 -2.57
N VAL A 237 -14.11 -13.98 -2.77
CA VAL A 237 -13.31 -14.84 -3.63
C VAL A 237 -13.39 -14.39 -5.09
N ASP A 238 -14.59 -14.10 -5.59
CA ASP A 238 -14.80 -13.64 -6.96
C ASP A 238 -14.11 -12.29 -7.23
N MET A 239 -14.17 -11.38 -6.26
CA MET A 239 -13.47 -10.12 -6.31
C MET A 239 -11.94 -10.31 -6.34
N LYS A 240 -11.40 -11.12 -5.42
CA LYS A 240 -9.96 -11.41 -5.40
C LYS A 240 -9.50 -12.03 -6.72
N LEU A 241 -10.25 -12.96 -7.28
CA LEU A 241 -9.96 -13.56 -8.57
C LEU A 241 -10.00 -12.54 -9.73
N SER A 242 -10.91 -11.57 -9.67
CA SER A 242 -10.97 -10.48 -10.65
C SER A 242 -9.73 -9.60 -10.59
N VAL A 243 -9.34 -9.13 -9.42
CA VAL A 243 -8.10 -8.33 -9.24
C VAL A 243 -6.88 -9.09 -9.74
N ILE A 244 -6.77 -10.37 -9.40
CA ILE A 244 -5.71 -11.27 -9.87
C ILE A 244 -5.66 -11.28 -11.40
N LYS A 245 -6.80 -11.46 -12.04
CA LYS A 245 -6.90 -11.52 -13.51
C LYS A 245 -6.47 -10.20 -14.16
N TYR A 246 -6.91 -9.06 -13.63
CA TYR A 246 -6.52 -7.75 -14.14
C TYR A 246 -5.01 -7.50 -13.96
N TYR A 247 -4.46 -7.85 -12.82
CA TYR A 247 -3.03 -7.71 -12.52
C TYR A 247 -2.17 -8.57 -13.45
N ASP A 248 -2.51 -9.85 -13.61
CA ASP A 248 -1.83 -10.77 -14.50
C ASP A 248 -1.94 -10.33 -15.96
N ASN A 249 -3.11 -9.89 -16.43
CA ASN A 249 -3.32 -9.36 -17.76
C ASN A 249 -2.52 -8.08 -18.00
N PHE A 250 -2.43 -7.19 -17.01
CA PHE A 250 -1.60 -6.00 -17.12
C PHE A 250 -0.14 -6.36 -17.42
N TYR A 251 0.47 -7.25 -16.64
CA TYR A 251 1.87 -7.65 -16.86
C TYR A 251 2.09 -8.44 -18.15
N LYS A 252 1.14 -9.26 -18.56
CA LYS A 252 1.17 -9.94 -19.88
C LYS A 252 1.10 -8.96 -21.03
N SER A 253 0.46 -7.81 -20.85
CA SER A 253 0.29 -6.81 -21.90
C SER A 253 1.48 -5.88 -22.04
N ILE A 254 2.29 -5.70 -21.00
CA ILE A 254 3.41 -4.75 -20.98
C ILE A 254 4.76 -5.42 -21.20
N TYR A 255 4.93 -6.68 -20.80
CA TYR A 255 6.18 -7.42 -20.98
C TYR A 255 6.10 -8.34 -22.20
N ASP A 256 7.24 -8.57 -22.85
CA ASP A 256 7.33 -9.64 -23.81
C ASP A 256 7.22 -11.02 -23.10
N GLU A 257 7.00 -12.08 -23.90
CA GLU A 257 6.77 -13.42 -23.38
C GLU A 257 7.94 -13.93 -22.48
N LYS A 258 9.17 -13.60 -22.86
CA LYS A 258 10.38 -14.00 -22.12
C LYS A 258 10.51 -13.25 -20.80
N GLU A 259 10.27 -11.97 -20.83
CA GLU A 259 10.34 -11.12 -19.64
C GLU A 259 9.20 -11.43 -18.67
N TYR A 260 7.98 -11.61 -19.19
CA TYR A 260 6.85 -12.06 -18.39
C TYR A 260 7.13 -13.40 -17.71
N ALA A 261 7.68 -14.39 -18.47
CA ALA A 261 8.03 -15.68 -17.90
C ALA A 261 9.07 -15.57 -16.77
N ARG A 262 10.03 -14.64 -16.90
CA ARG A 262 11.04 -14.36 -15.89
C ARG A 262 10.44 -13.77 -14.62
N LYS A 263 9.52 -12.80 -14.76
CA LYS A 263 8.90 -12.06 -13.64
C LYS A 263 7.65 -12.76 -13.07
N ARG A 264 7.15 -13.77 -13.75
CA ARG A 264 5.95 -14.51 -13.35
C ARG A 264 5.96 -15.02 -11.92
N PRO A 265 7.07 -15.54 -11.35
CA PRO A 265 7.11 -15.95 -9.95
C PRO A 265 6.82 -14.79 -8.97
N GLU A 266 7.29 -13.57 -9.29
CA GLU A 266 7.05 -12.37 -8.48
C GLU A 266 5.59 -11.92 -8.60
N ILE A 267 5.05 -11.91 -9.83
CA ILE A 267 3.65 -11.61 -10.09
C ILE A 267 2.75 -12.62 -9.35
N LEU A 268 3.07 -13.92 -9.40
CA LEU A 268 2.30 -14.95 -8.72
C LEU A 268 2.45 -14.94 -7.20
N SER A 269 3.60 -14.52 -6.67
CA SER A 269 3.78 -14.39 -5.21
C SER A 269 2.82 -13.35 -4.61
N PHE A 270 2.56 -12.27 -5.33
CA PHE A 270 1.50 -11.32 -4.99
C PHE A 270 0.11 -12.00 -4.94
N LEU A 271 -0.20 -12.80 -5.95
CA LEU A 271 -1.49 -13.44 -6.08
C LEU A 271 -1.77 -14.37 -4.89
N VAL A 272 -0.75 -15.08 -4.43
CA VAL A 272 -0.87 -15.98 -3.27
C VAL A 272 -1.07 -15.17 -1.99
N GLY A 273 -0.28 -14.12 -1.75
CA GLY A 273 -0.44 -13.23 -0.59
C GLY A 273 -1.84 -12.60 -0.54
N PHE A 274 -2.31 -12.10 -1.68
CA PHE A 274 -3.64 -11.50 -1.79
C PHE A 274 -4.79 -12.51 -1.63
N ALA A 275 -4.63 -13.75 -2.12
CA ALA A 275 -5.64 -14.80 -1.98
C ALA A 275 -5.75 -15.35 -0.56
N THR A 276 -4.64 -15.36 0.20
CA THR A 276 -4.57 -15.95 1.55
C THR A 276 -4.67 -14.92 2.68
N ASP A 277 -4.69 -13.62 2.36
CA ASP A 277 -4.90 -12.59 3.38
C ASP A 277 -6.34 -12.69 3.89
N ASP A 278 -6.51 -13.22 5.11
CA ASP A 278 -7.79 -13.34 5.81
C ASP A 278 -8.40 -11.98 6.16
N SER A 279 -7.59 -10.92 6.16
CA SER A 279 -8.10 -9.57 6.13
C SER A 279 -8.64 -9.29 4.72
N ALA A 280 -9.85 -9.71 4.45
CA ALA A 280 -10.58 -9.47 3.19
C ALA A 280 -10.61 -8.01 2.75
N ILE A 281 -9.90 -7.12 3.45
CA ILE A 281 -10.16 -5.70 3.51
C ILE A 281 -8.88 -4.90 3.70
N SER A 282 -7.74 -5.55 3.77
CA SER A 282 -6.50 -4.84 3.98
C SER A 282 -5.55 -5.08 2.82
N PHE A 283 -5.57 -4.23 1.80
CA PHE A 283 -4.30 -3.85 1.21
C PHE A 283 -3.43 -3.45 2.37
N SER A 284 -2.62 -4.39 2.83
CA SER A 284 -1.74 -4.36 4.01
C SER A 284 -1.78 -3.04 4.82
N THR A 285 -2.86 -2.79 5.56
CA THR A 285 -2.93 -1.66 6.50
C THR A 285 -1.92 -1.81 7.64
N LYS A 286 -1.34 -2.99 7.81
CA LYS A 286 -0.27 -3.25 8.80
C LYS A 286 1.08 -2.62 8.44
N LYS A 287 1.30 -2.15 7.20
CA LYS A 287 2.57 -1.53 6.76
C LYS A 287 2.39 -0.11 6.23
N LEU A 288 1.42 0.63 6.70
CA LEU A 288 1.27 2.04 6.36
C LEU A 288 2.14 2.90 7.27
N GLY A 289 3.38 3.11 6.84
CA GLY A 289 4.31 4.07 7.42
C GLY A 289 4.90 3.65 8.79
N GLU A 290 6.01 4.25 9.12
CA GLU A 290 6.50 4.27 10.50
C GLU A 290 5.54 5.14 11.31
N GLU A 291 4.58 4.53 11.99
CA GLU A 291 3.83 5.21 13.03
C GLU A 291 4.85 5.55 14.13
N ILE A 292 5.16 6.83 14.29
CA ILE A 292 5.80 7.29 15.52
C ILE A 292 4.71 7.16 16.58
N VAL A 293 4.65 5.99 17.22
CA VAL A 293 3.84 5.82 18.41
C VAL A 293 4.41 6.81 19.43
N PRO A 294 3.61 7.75 19.97
CA PRO A 294 4.07 8.57 21.06
C PRO A 294 4.65 7.61 22.11
N VAL A 295 5.85 7.88 22.56
CA VAL A 295 6.46 7.10 23.64
C VAL A 295 5.59 7.37 24.87
N ALA A 296 4.51 6.60 25.02
CA ALA A 296 3.80 6.49 26.27
C ALA A 296 4.89 6.17 27.31
N LYS A 297 4.91 6.91 28.41
CA LYS A 297 5.94 6.72 29.44
C LYS A 297 5.93 5.24 29.82
N LEU A 298 6.87 4.48 29.29
CA LEU A 298 7.07 3.05 29.57
C LEU A 298 7.18 2.73 31.06
N SER A 299 7.39 3.78 31.89
CA SER A 299 7.43 3.67 33.34
C SER A 299 6.19 3.03 33.98
N ASP A 300 5.02 3.17 33.35
CA ASP A 300 3.75 2.69 33.90
C ASP A 300 3.38 1.26 33.47
N HIS A 301 4.12 0.70 32.48
CA HIS A 301 3.82 -0.60 31.84
C HIS A 301 5.04 -1.54 31.80
N LYS A 302 5.90 -1.51 32.81
CA LYS A 302 7.19 -2.25 32.86
C LYS A 302 7.10 -3.78 32.67
N GLN A 303 5.93 -4.37 32.82
CA GLN A 303 5.69 -5.82 32.70
C GLN A 303 4.70 -6.20 31.57
N ASP A 304 4.37 -5.26 30.67
CA ASP A 304 3.45 -5.54 29.59
C ASP A 304 4.16 -6.34 28.48
N ALA A 305 3.86 -7.65 28.42
CA ALA A 305 4.44 -8.56 27.44
C ALA A 305 4.08 -8.20 26.00
N ILE A 306 2.89 -7.62 25.76
CA ILE A 306 2.43 -7.20 24.44
C ILE A 306 3.28 -6.02 23.94
N LEU A 307 3.49 -5.03 24.82
CA LEU A 307 4.31 -3.86 24.52
C LEU A 307 5.78 -4.22 24.27
N HIS A 308 6.34 -5.10 25.09
CA HIS A 308 7.71 -5.59 24.94
C HIS A 308 7.88 -6.33 23.60
N ASN A 309 6.96 -7.24 23.27
CA ASN A 309 7.01 -7.95 22.01
C ASN A 309 6.85 -6.99 20.83
N TYR A 310 5.96 -6.00 20.93
CA TYR A 310 5.78 -4.98 19.89
C TYR A 310 7.08 -4.24 19.56
N TYR A 311 7.77 -3.69 20.59
CA TYR A 311 9.02 -2.95 20.36
C TYR A 311 10.15 -3.84 19.84
N THR A 312 10.27 -5.05 20.34
CA THR A 312 11.26 -6.03 19.90
C THR A 312 11.05 -6.40 18.44
N THR A 313 9.80 -6.68 18.06
CA THR A 313 9.41 -6.97 16.68
C THR A 313 9.67 -5.77 15.75
N LYS A 314 9.33 -4.56 16.19
CA LYS A 314 9.56 -3.34 15.40
C LYS A 314 11.04 -3.03 15.18
N LEU A 315 11.89 -3.27 16.15
CA LEU A 315 13.32 -3.13 16.00
C LEU A 315 13.85 -4.13 14.95
N LEU A 316 13.43 -5.39 15.04
CA LEU A 316 13.83 -6.43 14.08
C LEU A 316 13.36 -6.10 12.66
N GLU A 317 12.11 -5.66 12.51
CA GLU A 317 11.56 -5.24 11.21
C GLU A 317 12.38 -4.10 10.57
N ARG A 318 12.78 -3.11 11.35
CA ARG A 318 13.63 -1.99 10.87
C ARG A 318 14.99 -2.45 10.41
N LEU A 319 15.62 -3.34 11.16
CA LEU A 319 16.92 -3.87 10.80
C LEU A 319 16.85 -4.75 9.54
N LEU A 320 15.82 -5.58 9.42
CA LEU A 320 15.55 -6.37 8.21
C LEU A 320 15.24 -5.48 7.00
N GLN A 321 14.49 -4.38 7.19
CA GLN A 321 14.19 -3.44 6.12
C GLN A 321 15.46 -2.77 5.55
N ARG A 322 16.46 -2.49 6.38
CA ARG A 322 17.77 -1.98 5.92
C ARG A 322 18.43 -2.96 4.95
N ILE A 323 18.54 -4.24 5.34
CA ILE A 323 19.11 -5.28 4.48
C ILE A 323 18.26 -5.47 3.22
N SER A 324 16.95 -5.44 3.34
CA SER A 324 16.02 -5.54 2.22
C SER A 324 16.28 -4.45 1.17
N THR A 325 16.49 -3.21 1.62
CA THR A 325 16.81 -2.07 0.73
C THR A 325 18.16 -2.24 0.03
N GLU A 326 19.17 -2.74 0.75
CA GLU A 326 20.54 -2.92 0.21
C GLU A 326 20.63 -4.09 -0.78
N THR A 327 19.86 -5.15 -0.55
CA THR A 327 19.98 -6.43 -1.30
C THR A 327 18.90 -6.62 -2.36
N GLY A 328 17.80 -5.87 -2.29
CA GLY A 328 16.60 -6.09 -3.12
C GLY A 328 15.78 -7.33 -2.73
N LEU A 329 16.18 -8.05 -1.66
CA LEU A 329 15.40 -9.17 -1.12
C LEU A 329 14.33 -8.68 -0.17
N SER A 330 13.13 -9.25 -0.25
CA SER A 330 12.05 -8.95 0.70
C SER A 330 12.39 -9.44 2.12
N PRO A 331 11.81 -8.86 3.17
CA PRO A 331 11.99 -9.37 4.54
C PRO A 331 11.67 -10.86 4.68
N ASN A 332 10.65 -11.36 3.99
CA ASN A 332 10.29 -12.78 4.00
C ASN A 332 11.37 -13.66 3.35
N GLU A 333 11.99 -13.20 2.26
CA GLU A 333 13.12 -13.90 1.64
C GLU A 333 14.33 -13.95 2.58
N LEU A 334 14.60 -12.85 3.29
CA LEU A 334 15.67 -12.80 4.28
C LEU A 334 15.41 -13.76 5.46
N ILE A 335 14.16 -13.85 5.93
CA ILE A 335 13.77 -14.78 7.01
C ILE A 335 13.90 -16.24 6.55
N VAL A 336 13.53 -16.57 5.31
CA VAL A 336 13.70 -17.92 4.75
C VAL A 336 15.18 -18.27 4.57
N ILE A 337 16.01 -17.32 4.08
CA ILE A 337 17.47 -17.52 4.01
C ILE A 337 18.03 -17.76 5.41
N HIS A 338 17.59 -16.99 6.41
CA HIS A 338 18.02 -17.20 7.79
C HIS A 338 17.58 -18.56 8.34
N TYR A 339 16.35 -18.99 8.06
CA TYR A 339 15.90 -20.34 8.43
C TYR A 339 16.80 -21.43 7.83
N LEU A 340 17.08 -21.35 6.53
CA LEU A 340 17.92 -22.33 5.84
C LEU A 340 19.40 -22.27 6.30
N TYR A 341 19.84 -21.13 6.83
CA TYR A 341 21.15 -21.01 7.49
C TYR A 341 21.19 -21.78 8.81
N CYS A 342 20.12 -21.65 9.62
CA CYS A 342 20.01 -22.36 10.90
C CYS A 342 19.71 -23.86 10.71
N PHE A 343 18.96 -24.22 9.67
CA PHE A 343 18.51 -25.58 9.39
C PHE A 343 18.86 -25.97 7.95
N PRO A 344 20.14 -26.30 7.67
CA PRO A 344 20.57 -26.68 6.34
C PRO A 344 19.85 -27.92 5.82
N HIS A 345 19.59 -27.97 4.51
CA HIS A 345 18.92 -29.08 3.84
C HIS A 345 17.54 -29.38 4.39
N SER A 346 16.66 -28.37 4.32
CA SER A 346 15.29 -28.47 4.82
C SER A 346 14.27 -28.67 3.69
N ASN A 347 13.20 -29.38 3.96
CA ASN A 347 12.00 -29.37 3.12
C ASN A 347 10.98 -28.35 3.64
N VAL A 348 9.89 -28.12 2.87
CA VAL A 348 8.78 -27.27 3.31
C VAL A 348 7.97 -28.00 4.35
N THR A 349 8.22 -27.71 5.61
CA THR A 349 7.58 -28.36 6.75
C THR A 349 6.73 -27.38 7.56
N LYS A 350 5.95 -27.96 8.48
CA LYS A 350 5.26 -27.18 9.51
C LYS A 350 6.24 -26.34 10.34
N ASP A 351 7.42 -26.88 10.62
CA ASP A 351 8.43 -26.19 11.42
C ASP A 351 8.98 -24.95 10.70
N MET A 352 9.24 -25.03 9.38
CA MET A 352 9.62 -23.87 8.57
C MET A 352 8.53 -22.81 8.59
N SER A 353 7.26 -23.21 8.44
CA SER A 353 6.11 -22.30 8.48
C SER A 353 5.98 -21.62 9.86
N LEU A 354 6.11 -22.38 10.93
CA LEU A 354 6.06 -21.84 12.30
C LEU A 354 7.21 -20.88 12.59
N PHE A 355 8.43 -21.21 12.18
CA PHE A 355 9.60 -20.37 12.39
C PHE A 355 9.51 -19.06 11.61
N THR A 356 9.09 -19.12 10.36
CA THR A 356 9.07 -17.97 9.46
C THR A 356 7.80 -17.13 9.58
N ASP A 357 6.78 -17.64 10.27
CA ASP A 357 5.40 -17.10 10.28
C ASP A 357 4.83 -16.93 8.85
N ILE A 358 5.30 -17.76 7.92
CA ILE A 358 4.86 -17.79 6.53
C ILE A 358 4.08 -19.07 6.29
N ASN A 359 2.85 -18.94 5.78
CA ASN A 359 2.02 -20.08 5.45
C ASN A 359 2.73 -21.03 4.46
N GLN A 360 2.59 -22.36 4.66
CA GLN A 360 3.24 -23.36 3.82
C GLN A 360 2.97 -23.19 2.32
N PHE A 361 1.76 -22.73 1.94
CA PHE A 361 1.42 -22.45 0.55
C PHE A 361 2.20 -21.24 -0.05
N LEU A 362 2.67 -20.34 0.81
CA LEU A 362 3.49 -19.19 0.42
C LEU A 362 4.99 -19.52 0.38
N LEU A 363 5.41 -20.48 1.18
CA LEU A 363 6.83 -20.88 1.26
C LEU A 363 7.34 -21.47 -0.05
N VAL A 364 6.53 -22.29 -0.74
CA VAL A 364 6.97 -22.93 -1.99
C VAL A 364 7.27 -21.91 -3.08
N PRO A 365 6.37 -20.97 -3.44
CA PRO A 365 6.69 -19.93 -4.43
C PRO A 365 7.89 -19.08 -4.05
N LEU A 366 8.06 -18.78 -2.76
CA LEU A 366 9.15 -17.97 -2.26
C LEU A 366 10.49 -18.71 -2.36
N LEU A 367 10.52 -19.98 -2.02
CA LEU A 367 11.68 -20.85 -2.19
C LEU A 367 12.04 -21.01 -3.68
N GLU A 368 11.07 -21.22 -4.56
CA GLU A 368 11.31 -21.29 -6.00
C GLU A 368 11.87 -19.96 -6.56
N LYS A 369 11.42 -18.81 -6.06
CA LYS A 369 12.02 -17.51 -6.39
C LYS A 369 13.47 -17.42 -5.93
N LEU A 370 13.78 -17.88 -4.73
CA LEU A 370 15.15 -17.91 -4.21
C LEU A 370 16.05 -18.89 -4.99
N VAL A 371 15.49 -20.01 -5.47
CA VAL A 371 16.20 -20.94 -6.37
C VAL A 371 16.46 -20.29 -7.71
N PHE A 372 15.45 -19.63 -8.31
CA PHE A 372 15.61 -18.92 -9.57
C PHE A 372 16.68 -17.82 -9.49
N ASN A 373 16.72 -17.10 -8.38
CA ASN A 373 17.72 -16.07 -8.11
C ASN A 373 19.06 -16.63 -7.61
N GLU A 374 19.25 -17.95 -7.62
CA GLU A 374 20.48 -18.65 -7.23
C GLU A 374 20.92 -18.45 -5.78
N TYR A 375 20.07 -18.00 -4.88
CA TYR A 375 20.37 -17.95 -3.44
C TYR A 375 20.17 -19.30 -2.75
N VAL A 376 19.31 -20.13 -3.31
CA VAL A 376 18.94 -21.44 -2.77
C VAL A 376 19.11 -22.49 -3.87
N THR A 377 19.54 -23.68 -3.49
CA THR A 377 19.53 -24.88 -4.33
C THR A 377 18.41 -25.79 -3.90
N ARG A 378 17.87 -26.57 -4.83
CA ARG A 378 16.89 -27.60 -4.52
C ARG A 378 17.33 -28.96 -5.02
N GLU A 379 17.01 -29.98 -4.22
CA GLU A 379 17.26 -31.37 -4.55
C GLU A 379 15.98 -32.18 -4.34
N LYS A 380 15.71 -33.15 -5.23
CA LYS A 380 14.62 -34.09 -5.07
C LYS A 380 15.15 -35.40 -4.51
N SER A 381 14.58 -35.84 -3.40
CA SER A 381 14.84 -37.14 -2.83
C SER A 381 14.23 -38.28 -3.66
N SER A 382 14.71 -39.51 -3.44
CA SER A 382 14.11 -40.75 -3.96
C SER A 382 12.61 -40.90 -3.58
N ASP A 383 12.20 -40.30 -2.48
CA ASP A 383 10.84 -40.36 -1.95
C ASP A 383 9.93 -39.20 -2.46
N PHE A 384 10.36 -38.54 -3.54
CA PHE A 384 9.68 -37.40 -4.15
C PHE A 384 9.59 -36.12 -3.31
N GLU A 385 10.25 -36.09 -2.15
CA GLU A 385 10.36 -34.85 -1.36
C GLU A 385 11.38 -33.89 -1.96
N THR A 386 11.11 -32.60 -1.81
CA THR A 386 12.00 -31.53 -2.29
C THR A 386 12.69 -30.87 -1.09
N TYR A 387 14.02 -30.86 -1.11
CA TYR A 387 14.85 -30.22 -0.11
C TYR A 387 15.51 -28.98 -0.66
N TYR A 388 15.71 -28.00 0.22
CA TYR A 388 16.29 -26.71 -0.09
C TYR A 388 17.51 -26.46 0.77
N SER A 389 18.56 -25.92 0.16
CA SER A 389 19.82 -25.58 0.83
C SER A 389 20.32 -24.24 0.31
N LEU A 390 21.08 -23.51 1.13
CA LEU A 390 21.68 -22.26 0.69
C LEU A 390 22.80 -22.52 -0.34
N SER A 391 22.88 -21.67 -1.34
CA SER A 391 23.97 -21.62 -2.29
C SER A 391 25.13 -20.76 -1.78
N GLN A 392 26.26 -20.79 -2.47
CA GLN A 392 27.39 -19.91 -2.18
C GLN A 392 27.03 -18.41 -2.31
N LYS A 393 26.11 -18.06 -3.20
CA LYS A 393 25.64 -16.68 -3.38
C LYS A 393 24.99 -16.12 -2.12
N ALA A 394 24.35 -16.96 -1.30
CA ALA A 394 23.71 -16.55 -0.06
C ALA A 394 24.69 -16.18 1.07
N GLU A 395 26.00 -16.49 0.94
CA GLU A 395 26.97 -16.20 2.01
C GLU A 395 27.06 -14.72 2.37
N SER A 396 26.92 -13.82 1.40
CA SER A 396 26.93 -12.38 1.65
C SER A 396 25.70 -11.94 2.47
N ILE A 397 24.56 -12.56 2.20
CA ILE A 397 23.29 -12.28 2.90
C ILE A 397 23.33 -12.84 4.32
N THR A 398 23.84 -14.06 4.51
CA THR A 398 23.95 -14.66 5.85
C THR A 398 24.92 -13.88 6.74
N LYS A 399 26.01 -13.31 6.18
CA LYS A 399 26.89 -12.39 6.91
C LYS A 399 26.17 -11.12 7.37
N GLN A 400 25.35 -10.52 6.51
CA GLN A 400 24.56 -9.33 6.86
C GLN A 400 23.50 -9.67 7.92
N LEU A 401 22.86 -10.84 7.84
CA LEU A 401 21.90 -11.31 8.84
C LEU A 401 22.55 -11.58 10.20
N ASN A 402 23.77 -12.13 10.21
CA ASN A 402 24.55 -12.30 11.44
C ASN A 402 24.95 -10.93 12.05
N GLN A 403 25.35 -9.96 11.22
CA GLN A 403 25.61 -8.60 11.67
C GLN A 403 24.34 -7.95 12.23
N LEU A 404 23.19 -8.16 11.59
CA LEU A 404 21.90 -7.69 12.11
C LEU A 404 21.64 -8.22 13.52
N THR A 405 21.92 -9.50 13.77
CA THR A 405 21.75 -10.09 15.12
C THR A 405 22.66 -9.40 16.15
N GLN A 406 23.88 -9.05 15.77
CA GLN A 406 24.78 -8.29 16.65
C GLN A 406 24.26 -6.87 16.90
N ASP A 407 23.83 -6.17 15.84
CA ASP A 407 23.25 -4.82 15.94
C ASP A 407 22.00 -4.83 16.83
N PHE A 408 21.13 -5.81 16.64
CA PHE A 408 19.90 -6.00 17.45
C PHE A 408 20.21 -6.18 18.92
N ASN A 409 21.17 -7.04 19.26
CA ASN A 409 21.58 -7.27 20.64
C ASN A 409 22.30 -6.05 21.24
N SER A 410 23.14 -5.36 20.45
CA SER A 410 23.80 -4.15 20.92
C SER A 410 22.82 -3.04 21.31
N ILE A 411 21.72 -2.91 20.58
CA ILE A 411 20.65 -1.94 20.89
C ILE A 411 19.86 -2.40 22.12
N ARG A 412 19.51 -3.67 22.21
CA ARG A 412 18.74 -4.23 23.34
C ARG A 412 19.49 -4.17 24.65
N PHE A 413 20.79 -4.34 24.63
CA PHE A 413 21.64 -4.38 25.81
C PHE A 413 22.46 -3.10 26.01
N ALA A 414 22.12 -2.02 25.29
CA ALA A 414 22.74 -0.73 25.54
C ALA A 414 22.58 -0.34 27.02
N ASP A 415 23.67 0.18 27.62
CA ASP A 415 23.73 0.60 29.02
C ASP A 415 23.57 -0.53 30.06
N ILE A 416 23.64 -1.80 29.65
CA ILE A 416 23.66 -2.96 30.55
C ILE A 416 25.12 -3.46 30.66
N ASP A 417 25.60 -3.68 31.88
CA ASP A 417 26.96 -4.20 32.11
C ASP A 417 27.13 -5.64 31.58
N SER A 418 28.37 -6.00 31.24
CA SER A 418 28.67 -7.27 30.57
C SER A 418 28.27 -8.51 31.39
N SER A 419 28.35 -8.46 32.69
CA SER A 419 27.97 -9.59 33.56
C SER A 419 26.46 -9.81 33.58
N THR A 420 25.70 -8.73 33.58
CA THR A 420 24.24 -8.76 33.48
C THR A 420 23.80 -9.18 32.06
N GLN A 421 24.51 -8.75 31.02
CA GLN A 421 24.23 -9.22 29.63
C GLN A 421 24.38 -10.73 29.49
N GLU A 422 25.46 -11.32 30.03
CA GLU A 422 25.68 -12.75 29.97
C GLU A 422 24.60 -13.55 30.71
N LEU A 423 24.19 -13.06 31.88
CA LEU A 423 23.09 -13.65 32.65
C LEU A 423 21.76 -13.57 31.90
N LEU A 424 21.45 -12.43 31.26
CA LEU A 424 20.25 -12.25 30.45
C LEU A 424 20.22 -13.19 29.25
N GLN A 425 21.32 -13.34 28.52
CA GLN A 425 21.41 -14.26 27.37
C GLN A 425 21.14 -15.70 27.81
N THR A 426 21.75 -16.17 28.88
CA THR A 426 21.52 -17.52 29.41
C THR A 426 20.08 -17.73 29.87
N THR A 427 19.48 -16.68 30.43
CA THR A 427 18.09 -16.71 30.87
C THR A 427 17.14 -16.74 29.68
N GLU A 428 17.42 -15.96 28.64
CA GLU A 428 16.64 -15.94 27.40
C GLU A 428 16.64 -17.33 26.70
N GLU A 429 17.76 -18.01 26.63
CA GLU A 429 17.82 -19.39 26.11
C GLU A 429 16.82 -20.30 26.84
N THR A 430 16.78 -20.22 28.17
CA THR A 430 15.81 -20.98 28.96
C THR A 430 14.37 -20.58 28.69
N ILE A 431 14.11 -19.27 28.55
CA ILE A 431 12.78 -18.74 28.22
C ILE A 431 12.34 -19.25 26.85
N TYR A 432 13.21 -19.19 25.81
CA TYR A 432 12.89 -19.68 24.48
C TYR A 432 12.60 -21.19 24.46
N GLU A 433 13.38 -22.00 25.19
CA GLU A 433 13.10 -23.42 25.32
C GLU A 433 11.74 -23.69 26.00
N ASN A 434 11.37 -22.91 27.00
CA ASN A 434 10.05 -23.04 27.64
C ASN A 434 8.91 -22.65 26.69
N ILE A 435 9.08 -21.59 25.92
CA ILE A 435 8.10 -21.15 24.90
C ILE A 435 7.99 -22.22 23.82
N ARG A 436 9.12 -22.66 23.27
CA ARG A 436 9.17 -23.70 22.23
C ARG A 436 8.44 -24.98 22.63
N LYS A 437 8.63 -25.45 23.86
CA LYS A 437 7.90 -26.64 24.41
C LYS A 437 6.39 -26.44 24.51
N LYS A 438 5.90 -25.21 24.47
CA LYS A 438 4.47 -24.90 24.51
C LYS A 438 3.87 -24.69 23.12
N LEU A 439 4.68 -24.32 22.15
CA LEU A 439 4.22 -24.07 20.76
C LEU A 439 4.30 -25.35 19.90
N LEU A 440 5.24 -26.25 20.20
CA LEU A 440 5.42 -27.56 19.54
C LEU A 440 4.77 -28.69 20.35
#